data_4846f10333e448675455a955204e76e5
#
_entry.id   4846f10333e448675455a955204e76e5
#
_cell.length_a   1.000
_cell.length_b   1.000
_cell.length_c   1.000
_cell.angle_alpha   90.00
_cell.angle_beta   90.00
_cell.angle_gamma   90.00
#
_symmetry.space_group_name_H-M   'P 1'
#
loop_
_entity.id
_entity.type
_entity.pdbx_description
1 polymer ?
#
loop_
_entity_poly.entity_id
_entity_poly.type
_entity_poly.pdbx_seq_one_letter_code
_entity_poly.pdbx_strand_id
1 'polypeptide(L)'
;MQLCAEARAVAGSCCLIALCLCVLLVQGCGRASGTLPDLKLTHEVSPQPPRVGQVRVTLRLTDGSDKPITRAGLSLEGYMSHPGMKPIAASVVESEPGRYVSNIDLAMAGDWVFIVHIQLPGQGSVDRQFEIKGVLPS
;
A
#
# COMPACT_ATOMS: atom_id res chain seq x y z
N MET A 1 15.78 -12.01 -75.14
CA MET A 1 15.47 -13.19 -74.28
C MET A 1 16.29 -13.06 -73.00
N GLN A 2 16.03 -12.02 -72.14
CA GLN A 2 16.72 -11.82 -70.87
C GLN A 2 16.03 -10.66 -70.14
N LEU A 3 14.83 -10.84 -69.58
CA LEU A 3 14.10 -9.83 -68.81
C LEU A 3 13.05 -10.49 -67.87
N CYS A 4 13.42 -11.58 -67.21
CA CYS A 4 12.52 -12.23 -66.27
C CYS A 4 13.19 -12.80 -64.99
N ALA A 5 14.40 -12.32 -64.64
CA ALA A 5 15.11 -12.92 -63.49
C ALA A 5 15.27 -11.99 -62.27
N GLU A 6 14.83 -10.71 -62.33
CA GLU A 6 15.12 -9.75 -61.26
C GLU A 6 13.95 -9.49 -60.26
N ALA A 7 12.76 -10.07 -60.49
CA ALA A 7 11.59 -9.75 -59.66
C ALA A 7 11.39 -10.62 -58.41
N ARG A 8 12.25 -11.59 -58.15
CA ARG A 8 12.08 -12.58 -57.04
C ARG A 8 12.90 -12.26 -55.77
N ALA A 9 13.89 -11.39 -55.86
CA ALA A 9 14.79 -11.13 -54.71
C ALA A 9 14.27 -10.03 -53.76
N VAL A 10 13.33 -9.19 -54.17
CA VAL A 10 12.88 -8.03 -53.35
C VAL A 10 11.74 -8.41 -52.40
N ALA A 11 10.94 -9.43 -52.73
CA ALA A 11 9.81 -9.83 -51.92
C ALA A 11 10.21 -10.57 -50.59
N GLY A 12 11.37 -11.23 -50.58
CA GLY A 12 11.84 -11.94 -49.40
C GLY A 12 12.44 -11.05 -48.30
N SER A 13 13.04 -9.93 -48.72
CA SER A 13 13.71 -9.00 -47.79
C SER A 13 12.72 -8.13 -47.01
N CYS A 14 11.61 -7.79 -47.61
CA CYS A 14 10.56 -6.98 -46.95
C CYS A 14 9.80 -7.78 -45.89
N CYS A 15 9.61 -9.09 -46.09
CA CYS A 15 8.93 -9.95 -45.12
C CYS A 15 9.76 -10.21 -43.86
N LEU A 16 11.09 -10.31 -44.00
CA LEU A 16 12.01 -10.49 -42.85
C LEU A 16 12.14 -9.22 -42.02
N ILE A 17 12.10 -8.04 -42.63
CA ILE A 17 12.14 -6.76 -41.92
C ILE A 17 10.82 -6.52 -41.18
N ALA A 18 9.67 -6.86 -41.78
CA ALA A 18 8.36 -6.76 -41.14
C ALA A 18 8.22 -7.73 -39.94
N LEU A 19 8.78 -8.95 -40.05
CA LEU A 19 8.77 -9.91 -38.96
C LEU A 19 9.68 -9.49 -37.79
N CYS A 20 10.83 -8.86 -38.11
CA CYS A 20 11.74 -8.34 -37.07
C CYS A 20 11.15 -7.13 -36.33
N LEU A 21 10.37 -6.28 -37.02
CA LEU A 21 9.72 -5.11 -36.42
C LEU A 21 8.56 -5.51 -35.47
N CYS A 22 7.85 -6.60 -35.77
CA CYS A 22 6.80 -7.13 -34.88
C CYS A 22 7.34 -7.74 -33.58
N VAL A 23 8.55 -8.27 -33.56
CA VAL A 23 9.15 -8.88 -32.36
C VAL A 23 9.59 -7.82 -31.34
N LEU A 24 9.85 -6.58 -31.77
CA LEU A 24 10.25 -5.47 -30.87
C LEU A 24 9.11 -4.82 -30.12
N LEU A 25 7.84 -5.13 -30.44
CA LEU A 25 6.66 -4.55 -29.79
C LEU A 25 6.11 -5.39 -28.63
N VAL A 26 6.70 -6.54 -28.34
CA VAL A 26 6.34 -7.39 -27.19
C VAL A 26 7.30 -7.14 -26.03
N GLN A 27 7.73 -5.90 -25.82
CA GLN A 27 8.34 -5.52 -24.55
C GLN A 27 7.21 -5.29 -23.55
N GLY A 28 6.83 -6.41 -22.94
CA GLY A 28 5.77 -6.52 -22.00
C GLY A 28 5.88 -5.48 -20.90
N CYS A 29 4.73 -4.95 -20.49
CA CYS A 29 4.53 -4.38 -19.18
C CYS A 29 5.01 -5.38 -18.12
N GLY A 30 6.29 -5.35 -17.81
CA GLY A 30 6.81 -5.91 -16.59
C GLY A 30 6.13 -5.16 -15.45
N ARG A 31 5.11 -5.79 -14.85
CA ARG A 31 4.75 -5.44 -13.49
C ARG A 31 6.04 -5.58 -12.71
N ALA A 32 6.61 -4.46 -12.31
CA ALA A 32 7.61 -4.44 -11.27
C ALA A 32 6.92 -5.00 -10.02
N SER A 33 7.02 -6.30 -9.80
CA SER A 33 6.82 -6.91 -8.50
C SER A 33 7.99 -6.42 -7.65
N GLY A 34 7.93 -5.14 -7.27
CA GLY A 34 8.82 -4.60 -6.27
C GLY A 34 8.56 -5.42 -5.01
N THR A 35 9.56 -6.14 -4.54
CA THR A 35 9.55 -6.71 -3.20
C THR A 35 9.23 -5.57 -2.27
N LEU A 36 8.06 -5.62 -1.62
CA LEU A 36 7.67 -4.61 -0.63
C LEU A 36 8.80 -4.55 0.40
N PRO A 37 9.26 -3.36 0.77
CA PRO A 37 10.29 -3.22 1.78
C PRO A 37 9.82 -3.88 3.08
N ASP A 38 10.75 -4.39 3.85
CA ASP A 38 10.46 -4.85 5.21
C ASP A 38 9.98 -3.65 6.02
N LEU A 39 8.67 -3.65 6.35
CA LEU A 39 7.99 -2.55 7.02
C LEU A 39 7.80 -2.87 8.49
N LYS A 40 8.34 -2.02 9.34
CA LYS A 40 8.12 -2.03 10.78
C LYS A 40 7.11 -0.94 11.14
N LEU A 41 5.98 -1.34 11.73
CA LEU A 41 4.96 -0.45 12.24
C LEU A 41 4.89 -0.60 13.76
N THR A 42 5.03 0.50 14.50
CA THR A 42 4.77 0.57 15.93
C THR A 42 3.65 1.56 16.19
N HIS A 43 2.92 1.38 17.29
CA HIS A 43 1.80 2.24 17.64
C HIS A 43 1.84 2.63 19.12
N GLU A 44 1.32 3.80 19.40
CA GLU A 44 1.07 4.32 20.76
C GLU A 44 -0.35 4.90 20.80
N VAL A 45 -1.03 4.72 21.92
CA VAL A 45 -2.39 5.21 22.13
C VAL A 45 -2.42 6.14 23.36
N SER A 46 -3.07 7.27 23.24
CA SER A 46 -3.22 8.22 24.33
C SER A 46 -4.69 8.69 24.46
N PRO A 47 -5.26 8.75 25.66
CA PRO A 47 -4.64 8.50 26.97
C PRO A 47 -4.39 7.02 27.26
N GLN A 48 -3.61 6.75 28.32
CA GLN A 48 -3.41 5.41 28.87
C GLN A 48 -3.89 5.40 30.33
N PRO A 49 -4.75 4.47 30.73
CA PRO A 49 -5.45 3.47 29.90
C PRO A 49 -6.45 4.12 28.94
N PRO A 50 -6.70 3.50 27.76
CA PRO A 50 -7.66 4.03 26.79
C PRO A 50 -9.09 3.97 27.35
N ARG A 51 -9.91 4.97 26.99
CA ARG A 51 -11.32 5.05 27.40
C ARG A 51 -12.20 5.32 26.18
N VAL A 52 -13.49 5.01 26.35
CA VAL A 52 -14.53 5.40 25.39
C VAL A 52 -14.46 6.93 25.16
N GLY A 53 -14.57 7.32 23.89
CA GLY A 53 -14.41 8.69 23.41
C GLY A 53 -13.16 8.87 22.57
N GLN A 54 -12.68 10.11 22.49
CA GLN A 54 -11.54 10.43 21.63
C GLN A 54 -10.22 9.91 22.19
N VAL A 55 -9.53 9.14 21.35
CA VAL A 55 -8.14 8.69 21.58
C VAL A 55 -7.26 9.15 20.44
N ARG A 56 -6.01 9.45 20.75
CA ARG A 56 -4.98 9.72 19.75
C ARG A 56 -4.14 8.46 19.55
N VAL A 57 -4.04 8.03 18.31
CA VAL A 57 -3.15 6.95 17.88
C VAL A 57 -1.98 7.57 17.16
N THR A 58 -0.78 7.26 17.62
CA THR A 58 0.48 7.64 16.96
C THR A 58 1.09 6.38 16.38
N LEU A 59 1.36 6.40 15.08
CA LEU A 59 1.99 5.32 14.34
C LEU A 59 3.40 5.74 13.94
N ARG A 60 4.37 4.86 14.11
CA ARG A 60 5.72 5.06 13.57
C ARG A 60 5.97 4.00 12.50
N LEU A 61 6.30 4.46 11.30
CA LEU A 61 6.56 3.63 10.13
C LEU A 61 8.04 3.75 9.74
N THR A 62 8.74 2.62 9.76
CA THR A 62 10.16 2.55 9.37
C THR A 62 10.40 1.37 8.43
N ASP A 63 11.51 1.42 7.71
CA ASP A 63 12.00 0.27 6.95
C ASP A 63 12.79 -0.70 7.85
N GLY A 64 13.27 -1.81 7.28
CA GLY A 64 14.06 -2.83 7.99
C GLY A 64 15.35 -2.30 8.63
N SER A 65 15.82 -1.12 8.25
CA SER A 65 17.00 -0.44 8.81
C SER A 65 16.64 0.65 9.81
N ASP A 66 15.38 0.68 10.30
CA ASP A 66 14.83 1.70 11.20
C ASP A 66 14.78 3.13 10.60
N LYS A 67 14.96 3.27 9.28
CA LYS A 67 14.83 4.54 8.60
C LYS A 67 13.37 4.94 8.45
N PRO A 68 12.99 6.20 8.77
CA PRO A 68 11.60 6.65 8.66
C PRO A 68 11.10 6.58 7.21
N ILE A 69 9.90 6.04 7.03
CA ILE A 69 9.19 6.07 5.75
C ILE A 69 8.25 7.26 5.77
N THR A 70 8.50 8.20 4.87
CA THR A 70 7.77 9.46 4.75
C THR A 70 6.83 9.45 3.55
N ARG A 71 5.85 10.34 3.56
CA ARG A 71 4.89 10.54 2.47
C ARG A 71 4.11 9.27 2.08
N ALA A 72 3.96 8.33 3.00
CA ALA A 72 3.03 7.22 2.82
C ALA A 72 1.60 7.70 3.08
N GLY A 73 0.65 7.21 2.29
CA GLY A 73 -0.77 7.40 2.57
C GLY A 73 -1.22 6.35 3.59
N LEU A 74 -1.74 6.78 4.74
CA LEU A 74 -2.25 5.86 5.75
C LEU A 74 -3.74 6.12 6.00
N SER A 75 -4.49 5.04 6.20
CA SER A 75 -5.85 5.08 6.75
C SER A 75 -6.05 3.96 7.76
N LEU A 76 -6.97 4.15 8.67
CA LEU A 76 -7.31 3.19 9.72
C LEU A 76 -8.75 2.72 9.58
N GLU A 77 -8.96 1.42 9.75
CA GLU A 77 -10.27 0.84 9.98
C GLU A 77 -10.27 0.08 11.31
N GLY A 78 -11.21 0.44 12.19
CA GLY A 78 -11.35 -0.16 13.52
C GLY A 78 -12.55 -1.08 13.60
N TYR A 79 -12.37 -2.25 14.19
CA TYR A 79 -13.38 -3.29 14.37
C TYR A 79 -13.45 -3.72 15.84
N MET A 80 -14.66 -4.00 16.31
CA MET A 80 -14.89 -4.69 17.57
C MET A 80 -15.37 -6.11 17.35
N SER A 81 -15.11 -6.97 18.31
CA SER A 81 -15.56 -8.38 18.31
C SER A 81 -17.07 -8.56 18.54
N HIS A 82 -17.86 -7.48 18.55
CA HIS A 82 -19.30 -7.55 18.81
C HIS A 82 -20.10 -7.59 17.50
N PRO A 83 -21.04 -8.53 17.35
CA PRO A 83 -21.91 -8.60 16.18
C PRO A 83 -22.73 -7.31 16.01
N GLY A 84 -22.85 -6.83 14.76
CA GLY A 84 -23.70 -5.68 14.42
C GLY A 84 -23.02 -4.30 14.54
N MET A 85 -21.77 -4.24 14.96
CA MET A 85 -21.00 -2.99 14.96
C MET A 85 -20.49 -2.67 13.56
N LYS A 86 -20.68 -1.41 13.16
CA LYS A 86 -20.06 -0.90 11.94
C LYS A 86 -18.60 -0.57 12.20
N PRO A 87 -17.70 -0.87 11.26
CA PRO A 87 -16.32 -0.43 11.33
C PRO A 87 -16.24 1.08 11.47
N ILE A 88 -15.27 1.56 12.24
CA ILE A 88 -14.93 2.98 12.26
C ILE A 88 -13.76 3.23 11.33
N ALA A 89 -13.85 4.28 10.51
CA ALA A 89 -12.76 4.69 9.63
C ALA A 89 -12.17 6.00 10.13
N ALA A 90 -10.85 6.12 10.09
CA ALA A 90 -10.15 7.34 10.47
C ALA A 90 -9.01 7.64 9.50
N SER A 91 -8.87 8.91 9.16
CA SER A 91 -7.73 9.41 8.39
C SER A 91 -6.51 9.57 9.28
N VAL A 92 -5.34 9.38 8.68
CA VAL A 92 -4.05 9.46 9.34
C VAL A 92 -3.21 10.52 8.64
N VAL A 93 -2.54 11.37 9.40
CA VAL A 93 -1.73 12.48 8.89
C VAL A 93 -0.28 12.33 9.36
N GLU A 94 0.67 12.53 8.47
CA GLU A 94 2.09 12.60 8.84
C GLU A 94 2.35 13.89 9.60
N SER A 95 2.81 13.78 10.85
CA SER A 95 3.14 14.92 11.73
C SER A 95 4.62 15.24 11.72
N GLU A 96 5.45 14.22 11.58
CA GLU A 96 6.91 14.28 11.50
C GLU A 96 7.39 13.14 10.58
N PRO A 97 8.61 13.19 10.05
CA PRO A 97 9.13 12.13 9.19
C PRO A 97 8.95 10.74 9.78
N GLY A 98 8.11 9.91 9.12
CA GLY A 98 7.80 8.55 9.55
C GLY A 98 6.91 8.46 10.79
N ARG A 99 6.39 9.57 11.30
CA ARG A 99 5.43 9.62 12.41
C ARG A 99 4.08 10.09 11.92
N TYR A 100 3.08 9.27 12.12
CA TYR A 100 1.73 9.48 11.65
C TYR A 100 0.75 9.52 12.83
N VAL A 101 -0.22 10.42 12.78
CA VAL A 101 -1.18 10.64 13.88
C VAL A 101 -2.59 10.56 13.36
N SER A 102 -3.45 9.92 14.14
CA SER A 102 -4.90 9.87 13.93
C SER A 102 -5.63 10.14 15.25
N ASN A 103 -6.76 10.83 15.17
CA ASN A 103 -7.70 10.91 16.29
C ASN A 103 -8.89 10.01 15.95
N ILE A 104 -9.22 9.11 16.85
CA ILE A 104 -10.26 8.10 16.69
C ILE A 104 -11.27 8.27 17.81
N ASP A 105 -12.56 8.13 17.50
CA ASP A 105 -13.62 8.10 18.50
C ASP A 105 -14.01 6.64 18.77
N LEU A 106 -13.60 6.12 19.93
CA LEU A 106 -13.94 4.77 20.39
C LEU A 106 -15.34 4.81 21.01
N ALA A 107 -16.33 4.28 20.28
CA ALA A 107 -17.72 4.35 20.69
C ALA A 107 -18.08 3.42 21.85
N MET A 108 -17.27 2.40 22.14
CA MET A 108 -17.59 1.38 23.16
C MET A 108 -16.33 0.90 23.88
N ALA A 109 -16.54 0.46 25.12
CA ALA A 109 -15.53 -0.22 25.92
C ALA A 109 -15.28 -1.65 25.43
N GLY A 110 -14.07 -2.15 25.61
CA GLY A 110 -13.65 -3.49 25.21
C GLY A 110 -12.41 -3.48 24.31
N ASP A 111 -12.23 -4.56 23.56
CA ASP A 111 -11.07 -4.76 22.70
C ASP A 111 -11.40 -4.36 21.26
N TRP A 112 -10.50 -3.60 20.68
CA TRP A 112 -10.58 -3.14 19.31
C TRP A 112 -9.40 -3.65 18.47
N VAL A 113 -9.69 -4.03 17.24
CA VAL A 113 -8.70 -4.41 16.22
C VAL A 113 -8.68 -3.33 15.15
N PHE A 114 -7.52 -2.81 14.85
CA PHE A 114 -7.32 -1.81 13.79
C PHE A 114 -6.51 -2.37 12.65
N ILE A 115 -7.00 -2.16 11.44
CA ILE A 115 -6.26 -2.40 10.20
C ILE A 115 -5.72 -1.06 9.72
N VAL A 116 -4.43 -1.02 9.47
CA VAL A 116 -3.72 0.13 8.89
C VAL A 116 -3.48 -0.17 7.42
N HIS A 117 -4.15 0.54 6.55
CA HIS A 117 -3.86 0.50 5.12
C HIS A 117 -2.74 1.47 4.82
N ILE A 118 -1.62 0.97 4.31
CA ILE A 118 -0.41 1.75 4.05
C ILE A 118 -0.18 1.77 2.54
N GLN A 119 -0.28 2.94 1.93
CA GLN A 119 0.04 3.17 0.53
C GLN A 119 1.43 3.77 0.41
N LEU A 120 2.37 3.01 -0.13
CA LEU A 120 3.74 3.47 -0.33
C LEU A 120 3.89 4.17 -1.68
N PRO A 121 4.56 5.34 -1.73
CA PRO A 121 4.79 6.04 -2.99
C PRO A 121 5.55 5.17 -3.99
N GLY A 122 4.92 4.84 -5.12
CA GLY A 122 5.54 4.06 -6.20
C GLY A 122 5.80 2.57 -5.93
N GLN A 123 5.37 2.03 -4.77
CA GLN A 123 5.68 0.65 -4.37
C GLN A 123 4.45 -0.22 -4.09
N GLY A 124 3.25 0.35 -4.15
CA GLY A 124 2.00 -0.37 -3.86
C GLY A 124 1.49 -0.18 -2.44
N SER A 125 0.57 -1.04 -2.02
CA SER A 125 -0.08 -0.97 -0.70
C SER A 125 0.19 -2.22 0.12
N VAL A 126 0.17 -2.04 1.45
CA VAL A 126 0.31 -3.12 2.41
C VAL A 126 -0.59 -2.85 3.62
N ASP A 127 -1.19 -3.90 4.16
CA ASP A 127 -1.99 -3.82 5.38
C ASP A 127 -1.19 -4.32 6.57
N ARG A 128 -1.40 -3.65 7.70
CA ARG A 128 -0.88 -4.03 9.02
C ARG A 128 -2.02 -3.97 10.04
N GLN A 129 -1.87 -4.71 11.11
CA GLN A 129 -2.89 -4.78 12.15
C GLN A 129 -2.27 -4.50 13.51
N PHE A 130 -3.02 -3.81 14.38
CA PHE A 130 -2.72 -3.68 15.79
C PHE A 130 -4.00 -3.74 16.62
N GLU A 131 -3.86 -3.93 17.93
CA GLU A 131 -4.97 -4.03 18.85
C GLU A 131 -4.89 -2.94 19.92
N ILE A 132 -6.05 -2.41 20.30
CA ILE A 132 -6.23 -1.59 21.49
C ILE A 132 -7.07 -2.39 22.48
N LYS A 133 -6.43 -2.94 23.52
CA LYS A 133 -7.09 -3.80 24.50
C LYS A 133 -7.58 -3.01 25.70
N GLY A 134 -8.68 -3.48 26.26
CA GLY A 134 -9.18 -3.02 27.55
C GLY A 134 -9.60 -1.56 27.55
N VAL A 135 -10.25 -1.09 26.49
CA VAL A 135 -10.86 0.25 26.48
C VAL A 135 -11.88 0.32 27.60
N LEU A 136 -11.68 1.23 28.55
CA LEU A 136 -12.53 1.41 29.70
C LEU A 136 -13.77 2.24 29.35
N PRO A 137 -14.89 2.07 30.08
CA PRO A 137 -16.02 3.00 29.97
C PRO A 137 -15.60 4.46 30.25
N SER A 138 -16.38 5.39 29.71
CA SER A 138 -16.23 6.84 29.95
C SER A 138 -16.48 7.22 31.40
#